data_14d60433188c4df0da22ea04d49f0fa4
#
_entry.id   14d60433188c4df0da22ea04d49f0fa4
#
_cell.length_a   1.000
_cell.length_b   1.000
_cell.length_c   1.000
_cell.angle_alpha   90.00
_cell.angle_beta   90.00
_cell.angle_gamma   90.00
#
_symmetry.space_group_name_H-M   'P 1'
#
loop_
_entity.id
_entity.type
_entity.pdbx_description
1 polymer ?
#
loop_
_entity_poly.entity_id
_entity_poly.type
_entity_poly.pdbx_seq_one_letter_code
_entity_poly.pdbx_strand_id
1 'polypeptide(L)'
;MKKTFVLTFLSCIYFSGFSQTTRLEDLCQVFYLPDGKDTTTFIVFGTKEDLKNKKPLFFFRQGSRPEPLIEIYKGKYYPRFPFQIKPYKNDYHFVMVQKLGTRLIADSTYLAKFEQGMKIGDTTFLNRKYMINNNLDKATYQCNQVINYLIKQPWIDTKKVVFCGGSEGFTVGANLVSNFNKSITHTILFSGHAGRRFEYEIFRNRQAVRDGKISAEEAQKQIDQLYQGWEDVCKYPKSVDKSFGDTYYAWHSFSTKNSDNLLKINTPLYIAYGTEDNEITIGLDYLPLEFIEKGKKNLTLKAHINHDHQFFELKKDVSGKVIDRIYRGDEVAKEWMDWLKQ
;
A
#
# COMPACT_ATOMS: atom_id res chain seq x y z
N MET A 1 -17.20 -28.10 -14.98
CA MET A 1 -16.58 -27.14 -15.92
C MET A 1 -16.15 -25.93 -15.12
N LYS A 2 -14.84 -25.82 -14.82
CA LYS A 2 -14.27 -24.70 -14.07
C LYS A 2 -14.21 -23.48 -15.00
N LYS A 3 -15.16 -22.55 -14.88
CA LYS A 3 -15.01 -21.22 -15.48
C LYS A 3 -14.28 -20.34 -14.46
N THR A 4 -12.98 -20.31 -14.57
CA THR A 4 -12.11 -19.36 -13.90
C THR A 4 -12.42 -17.98 -14.49
N PHE A 5 -13.09 -17.12 -13.71
CA PHE A 5 -13.24 -15.72 -14.06
C PHE A 5 -11.88 -15.05 -13.89
N VAL A 6 -11.21 -14.84 -15.01
CA VAL A 6 -9.95 -14.11 -15.08
C VAL A 6 -10.29 -12.62 -15.03
N LEU A 7 -10.15 -11.99 -13.86
CA LEU A 7 -10.05 -10.53 -13.78
C LEU A 7 -8.76 -10.13 -14.52
N THR A 8 -8.92 -9.62 -15.71
CA THR A 8 -7.82 -9.08 -16.51
C THR A 8 -7.40 -7.76 -15.86
N PHE A 9 -6.47 -7.80 -14.92
CA PHE A 9 -5.72 -6.63 -14.49
C PHE A 9 -4.81 -6.23 -15.66
N LEU A 10 -5.36 -5.51 -16.63
CA LEU A 10 -4.53 -4.68 -17.48
C LEU A 10 -4.00 -3.56 -16.57
N SER A 11 -2.76 -3.70 -16.10
CA SER A 11 -1.99 -2.54 -15.64
C SER A 11 -1.77 -1.64 -16.85
N CYS A 12 -2.77 -0.84 -17.20
CA CYS A 12 -2.55 0.29 -18.07
C CYS A 12 -1.61 1.23 -17.33
N ILE A 13 -0.31 1.06 -17.58
CA ILE A 13 0.70 2.01 -17.17
C ILE A 13 0.43 3.27 -18.00
N TYR A 14 -0.35 4.19 -17.43
CA TYR A 14 -0.47 5.52 -18.01
C TYR A 14 0.84 6.27 -17.75
N PHE A 15 1.77 6.19 -18.71
CA PHE A 15 3.04 6.95 -18.72
C PHE A 15 2.85 8.45 -18.99
N SER A 16 1.66 9.00 -18.80
CA SER A 16 1.41 10.41 -19.04
C SER A 16 1.97 11.27 -17.90
N GLY A 17 3.17 11.77 -18.10
CA GLY A 17 3.69 12.90 -17.31
C GLY A 17 4.71 12.61 -16.23
N PHE A 18 5.18 11.37 -16.03
CA PHE A 18 6.33 11.10 -15.16
C PHE A 18 7.61 11.76 -15.70
N SER A 19 8.44 12.28 -14.82
CA SER A 19 9.77 12.77 -15.19
C SER A 19 10.57 11.62 -15.80
N GLN A 20 10.63 11.57 -17.12
CA GLN A 20 11.40 10.55 -17.86
C GLN A 20 12.85 10.99 -17.86
N THR A 21 13.75 10.12 -17.45
CA THR A 21 15.18 10.38 -17.51
C THR A 21 15.91 9.15 -18.04
N THR A 22 17.03 9.36 -18.69
CA THR A 22 17.90 8.30 -19.18
C THR A 22 18.94 7.87 -18.15
N ARG A 23 19.08 8.62 -17.05
CA ARG A 23 20.02 8.31 -15.96
C ARG A 23 19.29 8.23 -14.65
N LEU A 24 19.62 7.22 -13.85
CA LEU A 24 18.96 6.97 -12.56
C LEU A 24 19.18 8.13 -11.58
N GLU A 25 20.37 8.69 -11.55
CA GLU A 25 20.74 9.80 -10.67
C GLU A 25 19.99 11.11 -10.94
N ASP A 26 19.39 11.25 -12.13
CA ASP A 26 18.50 12.38 -12.46
C ASP A 26 17.07 12.16 -11.94
N LEU A 27 16.69 10.89 -11.66
CA LEU A 27 15.40 10.53 -11.11
C LEU A 27 15.41 10.51 -9.59
N CYS A 28 16.41 9.84 -9.00
CA CYS A 28 16.47 9.62 -7.55
C CYS A 28 17.89 9.36 -7.06
N GLN A 29 18.08 9.53 -5.76
CA GLN A 29 19.27 9.11 -5.02
C GLN A 29 18.94 7.83 -4.24
N VAL A 30 19.81 6.83 -4.33
CA VAL A 30 19.67 5.54 -3.63
C VAL A 30 20.49 5.55 -2.35
N PHE A 31 19.86 5.15 -1.25
CA PHE A 31 20.48 5.07 0.07
C PHE A 31 20.41 3.65 0.62
N TYR A 32 21.38 3.33 1.46
CA TYR A 32 21.54 2.01 2.09
C TYR A 32 21.73 2.18 3.59
N LEU A 33 20.91 1.52 4.38
CA LEU A 33 21.04 1.49 5.84
C LEU A 33 21.32 0.05 6.31
N PRO A 34 22.30 -0.17 7.20
CA PRO A 34 22.52 -1.47 7.81
C PRO A 34 21.24 -1.97 8.53
N ASP A 35 20.93 -3.26 8.38
CA ASP A 35 19.77 -3.91 8.95
C ASP A 35 20.15 -5.34 9.39
N GLY A 36 20.95 -5.45 10.43
CA GLY A 36 21.56 -6.71 10.87
C GLY A 36 22.48 -7.29 9.80
N LYS A 37 22.11 -8.48 9.27
CA LYS A 37 22.80 -9.12 8.13
C LYS A 37 22.32 -8.60 6.76
N ASP A 38 21.29 -7.76 6.77
CA ASP A 38 20.65 -7.21 5.58
C ASP A 38 20.94 -5.73 5.42
N THR A 39 20.35 -5.16 4.38
CA THR A 39 20.43 -3.73 4.08
C THR A 39 19.03 -3.25 3.75
N THR A 40 18.55 -2.23 4.45
CA THR A 40 17.35 -1.49 4.05
C THR A 40 17.73 -0.49 2.97
N THR A 41 17.22 -0.70 1.76
CA THR A 41 17.41 0.19 0.61
C THR A 41 16.21 1.09 0.45
N PHE A 42 16.45 2.38 0.24
CA PHE A 42 15.39 3.35 -0.06
C PHE A 42 15.86 4.36 -1.09
N ILE A 43 14.91 5.03 -1.73
CA ILE A 43 15.18 6.08 -2.70
C ILE A 43 14.55 7.39 -2.26
N VAL A 44 15.27 8.49 -2.52
CA VAL A 44 14.78 9.86 -2.42
C VAL A 44 14.70 10.42 -3.83
N PHE A 45 13.53 10.83 -4.27
CA PHE A 45 13.34 11.38 -5.61
C PHE A 45 13.96 12.76 -5.74
N GLY A 46 14.65 12.97 -6.84
CA GLY A 46 15.39 14.18 -7.17
C GLY A 46 16.89 13.94 -7.34
N THR A 47 17.57 14.96 -7.84
CA THR A 47 19.02 14.98 -8.05
C THR A 47 19.75 15.23 -6.72
N LYS A 48 21.09 15.11 -6.72
CA LYS A 48 21.92 15.53 -5.56
C LYS A 48 21.75 17.01 -5.23
N GLU A 49 21.50 17.86 -6.23
CA GLU A 49 21.27 19.30 -6.02
C GLU A 49 19.94 19.55 -5.30
N ASP A 50 18.89 18.75 -5.61
CA ASP A 50 17.60 18.86 -4.93
C ASP A 50 17.74 18.60 -3.41
N LEU A 51 18.69 17.73 -3.00
CA LEU A 51 18.96 17.43 -1.59
C LEU A 51 19.71 18.56 -0.84
N LYS A 52 20.13 19.62 -1.50
CA LYS A 52 20.65 20.83 -0.83
C LYS A 52 19.55 21.73 -0.29
N ASN A 53 18.33 21.57 -0.80
CA ASN A 53 17.17 22.36 -0.41
C ASN A 53 16.44 21.70 0.75
N LYS A 54 16.20 22.45 1.82
CA LYS A 54 15.47 21.98 2.98
C LYS A 54 13.97 21.93 2.67
N LYS A 55 13.38 20.73 2.68
CA LYS A 55 11.96 20.49 2.37
C LYS A 55 11.34 19.49 3.35
N PRO A 56 10.00 19.54 3.56
CA PRO A 56 9.23 18.49 4.24
C PRO A 56 9.48 17.10 3.67
N LEU A 57 9.32 16.08 4.50
CA LEU A 57 9.39 14.68 4.09
C LEU A 57 8.01 14.16 3.70
N PHE A 58 7.90 13.54 2.52
CA PHE A 58 6.75 12.74 2.10
C PHE A 58 7.20 11.29 1.87
N PHE A 59 6.96 10.45 2.87
CA PHE A 59 7.35 9.04 2.86
C PHE A 59 6.19 8.17 2.39
N PHE A 60 6.37 7.43 1.29
CA PHE A 60 5.38 6.51 0.75
C PHE A 60 5.75 5.04 0.97
N ARG A 61 4.78 4.27 1.53
CA ARG A 61 4.85 2.81 1.62
C ARG A 61 3.83 2.18 0.69
N GLN A 62 4.34 1.36 -0.27
CA GLN A 62 3.51 0.66 -1.23
C GLN A 62 2.70 -0.50 -0.61
N GLY A 63 1.72 -1.00 -1.38
CA GLY A 63 0.88 -2.15 -1.06
C GLY A 63 1.61 -3.50 -1.03
N SER A 64 0.86 -4.60 -1.01
CA SER A 64 1.38 -5.97 -0.80
C SER A 64 2.28 -6.50 -1.92
N ARG A 65 2.10 -6.03 -3.16
CA ARG A 65 2.83 -6.56 -4.32
C ARG A 65 4.34 -6.37 -4.18
N PRO A 66 5.16 -7.40 -4.43
CA PRO A 66 6.63 -7.34 -4.34
C PRO A 66 7.25 -6.70 -5.60
N GLU A 67 6.76 -5.53 -5.96
CA GLU A 67 7.18 -4.79 -7.14
C GLU A 67 8.48 -4.02 -6.93
N PRO A 68 9.26 -3.78 -8.01
CA PRO A 68 10.39 -2.87 -7.97
C PRO A 68 9.92 -1.44 -7.71
N LEU A 69 10.79 -0.58 -7.20
CA LEU A 69 10.48 0.85 -7.02
C LEU A 69 10.56 1.63 -8.34
N ILE A 70 11.36 1.13 -9.28
CA ILE A 70 11.64 1.80 -10.55
C ILE A 70 11.52 0.79 -11.69
N GLU A 71 10.85 1.21 -12.75
CA GLU A 71 10.76 0.49 -14.00
C GLU A 71 11.68 1.11 -15.05
N ILE A 72 12.33 0.25 -15.88
CA ILE A 72 13.00 0.67 -17.10
C ILE A 72 12.10 0.29 -18.28
N TYR A 73 11.67 1.30 -19.03
CA TYR A 73 10.92 1.12 -20.26
C TYR A 73 11.53 1.97 -21.38
N LYS A 74 11.86 1.34 -22.53
CA LYS A 74 12.52 1.99 -23.68
C LYS A 74 13.73 2.84 -23.27
N GLY A 75 14.58 2.30 -22.39
CA GLY A 75 15.82 2.96 -21.93
C GLY A 75 15.62 4.15 -20.99
N LYS A 76 14.42 4.38 -20.49
CA LYS A 76 14.09 5.45 -19.53
C LYS A 76 13.64 4.86 -18.21
N TYR A 77 13.92 5.58 -17.11
CA TYR A 77 13.53 5.22 -15.75
C TYR A 77 12.20 5.87 -15.38
N TYR A 78 11.30 5.07 -14.81
CA TYR A 78 9.98 5.49 -14.35
C TYR A 78 9.77 5.08 -12.90
N PRO A 79 9.42 6.02 -12.00
CA PRO A 79 9.10 5.66 -10.62
C PRO A 79 7.73 4.94 -10.56
N ARG A 80 7.64 3.92 -9.73
CA ARG A 80 6.35 3.26 -9.43
C ARG A 80 5.69 3.92 -8.22
N PHE A 81 5.49 5.22 -8.31
CA PHE A 81 4.78 6.02 -7.32
C PHE A 81 3.28 6.08 -7.65
N PRO A 82 2.36 6.13 -6.65
CA PRO A 82 0.92 6.01 -6.91
C PRO A 82 0.31 7.22 -7.62
N PHE A 83 1.04 8.33 -7.74
CA PHE A 83 0.61 9.55 -8.44
C PHE A 83 1.82 10.33 -8.98
N GLN A 84 1.56 11.34 -9.80
CA GLN A 84 2.62 12.18 -10.37
C GLN A 84 3.21 13.11 -9.30
N ILE A 85 4.49 12.89 -8.95
CA ILE A 85 5.21 13.72 -7.96
C ILE A 85 5.79 15.02 -8.53
N LYS A 86 5.91 15.12 -9.86
CA LYS A 86 6.53 16.27 -10.55
C LYS A 86 5.93 17.62 -10.15
N PRO A 87 4.60 17.78 -9.99
CA PRO A 87 4.01 19.05 -9.55
C PRO A 87 4.44 19.48 -8.14
N TYR A 88 4.84 18.53 -7.29
CA TYR A 88 5.09 18.73 -5.85
C TYR A 88 6.56 18.56 -5.46
N LYS A 89 7.47 18.33 -6.42
CA LYS A 89 8.89 18.06 -6.16
C LYS A 89 9.64 19.22 -5.49
N ASN A 90 9.12 20.43 -5.62
CA ASN A 90 9.69 21.60 -4.97
C ASN A 90 9.20 21.76 -3.51
N ASP A 91 8.09 21.13 -3.15
CA ASP A 91 7.44 21.27 -1.84
C ASP A 91 7.86 20.16 -0.87
N TYR A 92 8.22 18.97 -1.39
CA TYR A 92 8.53 17.78 -0.58
C TYR A 92 9.75 17.01 -1.11
N HIS A 93 10.47 16.34 -0.21
CA HIS A 93 11.30 15.20 -0.54
C HIS A 93 10.45 13.93 -0.50
N PHE A 94 10.20 13.34 -1.68
CA PHE A 94 9.45 12.09 -1.80
C PHE A 94 10.38 10.90 -1.60
N VAL A 95 9.94 9.94 -0.81
CA VAL A 95 10.76 8.77 -0.43
C VAL A 95 9.96 7.48 -0.57
N MET A 96 10.61 6.43 -1.06
CA MET A 96 10.10 5.05 -1.04
C MET A 96 11.14 4.10 -0.48
N VAL A 97 10.69 3.10 0.27
CA VAL A 97 11.54 2.02 0.80
C VAL A 97 11.30 0.73 0.01
N GLN A 98 12.40 0.06 -0.36
CA GLN A 98 12.36 -1.23 -1.04
C GLN A 98 11.96 -2.34 -0.06
N LYS A 99 11.04 -3.22 -0.45
CA LYS A 99 10.79 -4.44 0.29
C LYS A 99 11.99 -5.37 0.21
N LEU A 100 12.40 -5.96 1.33
CA LEU A 100 13.53 -6.90 1.33
C LEU A 100 13.28 -8.08 0.40
N GLY A 101 14.29 -8.40 -0.40
CA GLY A 101 14.22 -9.50 -1.36
C GLY A 101 13.53 -9.17 -2.69
N THR A 102 13.03 -7.93 -2.88
CA THR A 102 12.55 -7.47 -4.19
C THR A 102 13.68 -6.80 -5.00
N ARG A 103 13.43 -6.54 -6.27
CA ARG A 103 14.34 -5.73 -7.10
C ARG A 103 14.10 -4.25 -6.84
N LEU A 104 15.17 -3.46 -6.82
CA LEU A 104 15.03 -2.00 -6.79
C LEU A 104 14.55 -1.48 -8.14
N ILE A 105 15.13 -2.01 -9.21
CA ILE A 105 14.88 -1.64 -10.60
C ILE A 105 14.56 -2.90 -11.39
N ALA A 106 13.59 -2.84 -12.29
CA ALA A 106 13.30 -3.91 -13.25
C ALA A 106 12.85 -3.36 -14.59
N ASP A 107 13.12 -4.13 -15.65
CA ASP A 107 12.67 -3.84 -17.00
C ASP A 107 11.25 -4.39 -17.27
N SER A 108 10.68 -3.98 -18.39
CA SER A 108 9.34 -4.40 -18.81
C SER A 108 9.22 -5.92 -19.01
N THR A 109 10.33 -6.61 -19.38
CA THR A 109 10.34 -8.07 -19.55
C THR A 109 10.15 -8.77 -18.20
N TYR A 110 10.88 -8.31 -17.18
CA TYR A 110 10.68 -8.83 -15.81
C TYR A 110 9.26 -8.55 -15.31
N LEU A 111 8.76 -7.33 -15.53
CA LEU A 111 7.41 -6.94 -15.08
C LEU A 111 6.32 -7.76 -15.78
N ALA A 112 6.46 -8.04 -17.08
CA ALA A 112 5.51 -8.90 -17.79
C ALA A 112 5.46 -10.32 -17.21
N LYS A 113 6.61 -10.93 -16.91
CA LYS A 113 6.69 -12.25 -16.25
C LYS A 113 6.11 -12.19 -14.83
N PHE A 114 6.40 -11.14 -14.09
CA PHE A 114 5.86 -10.91 -12.75
C PHE A 114 4.32 -10.83 -12.78
N GLU A 115 3.75 -10.04 -13.69
CA GLU A 115 2.30 -9.91 -13.85
C GLU A 115 1.65 -11.25 -14.23
N GLN A 116 2.28 -12.00 -15.15
CA GLN A 116 1.81 -13.31 -15.53
C GLN A 116 1.80 -14.28 -14.34
N GLY A 117 2.89 -14.34 -13.55
CA GLY A 117 2.99 -15.17 -12.36
C GLY A 117 1.93 -14.82 -11.33
N MET A 118 1.78 -13.53 -11.00
CA MET A 118 0.75 -13.07 -10.06
C MET A 118 -0.67 -13.43 -10.52
N LYS A 119 -0.95 -13.33 -11.81
CA LYS A 119 -2.26 -13.65 -12.39
C LYS A 119 -2.65 -15.12 -12.25
N ILE A 120 -1.70 -16.03 -12.38
CA ILE A 120 -1.93 -17.48 -12.26
C ILE A 120 -1.69 -18.02 -10.86
N GLY A 121 -1.34 -17.17 -9.89
CA GLY A 121 -1.02 -17.55 -8.52
C GLY A 121 0.31 -18.30 -8.38
N ASP A 122 1.20 -18.20 -9.37
CA ASP A 122 2.55 -18.74 -9.30
C ASP A 122 3.42 -17.86 -8.42
N THR A 123 3.85 -18.36 -7.28
CA THR A 123 4.73 -17.67 -6.34
C THR A 123 6.18 -18.14 -6.42
N THR A 124 6.51 -19.07 -7.33
CA THR A 124 7.86 -19.67 -7.44
C THR A 124 8.93 -18.65 -7.85
N PHE A 125 8.53 -17.56 -8.51
CA PHE A 125 9.43 -16.45 -8.85
C PHE A 125 9.73 -15.54 -7.65
N LEU A 126 8.99 -15.66 -6.54
CA LEU A 126 9.23 -14.85 -5.35
C LEU A 126 10.50 -15.31 -4.63
N ASN A 127 11.37 -14.37 -4.36
CA ASN A 127 12.59 -14.64 -3.63
C ASN A 127 12.26 -15.09 -2.18
N ARG A 128 12.88 -16.18 -1.69
CA ARG A 128 12.71 -16.62 -0.30
C ARG A 128 13.01 -15.52 0.72
N LYS A 129 13.98 -14.66 0.43
CA LYS A 129 14.28 -13.49 1.27
C LYS A 129 13.07 -12.56 1.39
N TYR A 130 12.32 -12.34 0.29
CA TYR A 130 11.06 -11.59 0.35
C TYR A 130 10.03 -12.32 1.22
N MET A 131 9.81 -13.61 0.98
CA MET A 131 8.80 -14.39 1.72
C MET A 131 9.01 -14.36 3.24
N ILE A 132 10.25 -14.48 3.69
CA ILE A 132 10.61 -14.46 5.12
C ILE A 132 10.37 -13.06 5.73
N ASN A 133 10.64 -12.00 4.97
CA ASN A 133 10.58 -10.62 5.46
C ASN A 133 9.24 -9.92 5.17
N ASN A 134 8.32 -10.56 4.45
CA ASN A 134 6.99 -10.03 4.18
C ASN A 134 6.08 -10.21 5.41
N ASN A 135 6.25 -9.35 6.40
CA ASN A 135 5.45 -9.31 7.63
C ASN A 135 5.38 -7.87 8.16
N LEU A 136 4.36 -7.59 8.97
CA LEU A 136 4.10 -6.24 9.49
C LEU A 136 5.25 -5.71 10.34
N ASP A 137 5.86 -6.57 11.17
CA ASP A 137 6.94 -6.16 12.08
C ASP A 137 8.14 -5.65 11.28
N LYS A 138 8.56 -6.40 10.25
CA LYS A 138 9.69 -6.02 9.39
C LYS A 138 9.36 -4.79 8.54
N ALA A 139 8.16 -4.72 7.97
CA ALA A 139 7.73 -3.57 7.18
C ALA A 139 7.69 -2.29 8.02
N THR A 140 7.14 -2.36 9.24
CA THR A 140 7.10 -1.24 10.18
C THR A 140 8.51 -0.83 10.61
N TYR A 141 9.38 -1.80 10.94
CA TYR A 141 10.76 -1.56 11.33
C TYR A 141 11.54 -0.82 10.23
N GLN A 142 11.45 -1.27 8.97
CA GLN A 142 12.13 -0.62 7.84
C GLN A 142 11.68 0.84 7.65
N CYS A 143 10.36 1.07 7.67
CA CYS A 143 9.82 2.43 7.56
C CYS A 143 10.31 3.32 8.71
N ASN A 144 10.28 2.81 9.95
CA ASN A 144 10.74 3.54 11.12
C ASN A 144 12.25 3.87 11.04
N GLN A 145 13.07 2.90 10.64
CA GLN A 145 14.50 3.08 10.47
C GLN A 145 14.83 4.19 9.45
N VAL A 146 14.17 4.15 8.30
CA VAL A 146 14.40 5.14 7.22
C VAL A 146 13.93 6.53 7.65
N ILE A 147 12.74 6.66 8.24
CA ILE A 147 12.25 7.96 8.72
C ILE A 147 13.17 8.53 9.80
N ASN A 148 13.60 7.71 10.78
CA ASN A 148 14.51 8.14 11.83
C ASN A 148 15.92 8.53 11.32
N TYR A 149 16.36 7.96 10.21
CA TYR A 149 17.57 8.41 9.51
C TYR A 149 17.35 9.74 8.82
N LEU A 150 16.23 9.87 8.08
CA LEU A 150 15.94 11.04 7.26
C LEU A 150 15.72 12.30 8.08
N ILE A 151 15.00 12.26 9.20
CA ILE A 151 14.74 13.43 10.04
C ILE A 151 16.00 14.02 10.68
N LYS A 152 17.14 13.29 10.65
CA LYS A 152 18.43 13.79 11.09
C LYS A 152 19.21 14.48 9.98
N GLN A 153 18.73 14.41 8.73
CA GLN A 153 19.42 15.02 7.60
C GLN A 153 19.17 16.54 7.56
N PRO A 154 20.17 17.36 7.28
CA PRO A 154 20.03 18.81 7.30
C PRO A 154 19.07 19.35 6.24
N TRP A 155 18.80 18.58 5.20
CA TRP A 155 17.89 18.90 4.10
C TRP A 155 16.43 18.50 4.34
N ILE A 156 16.12 17.86 5.47
CA ILE A 156 14.73 17.56 5.86
C ILE A 156 14.18 18.66 6.79
N ASP A 157 13.04 19.22 6.42
CA ASP A 157 12.25 20.04 7.33
C ASP A 157 11.33 19.15 8.17
N THR A 158 11.73 18.97 9.44
CA THR A 158 11.01 18.12 10.40
C THR A 158 9.72 18.73 10.91
N LYS A 159 9.40 19.99 10.56
CA LYS A 159 8.10 20.59 10.89
C LYS A 159 6.94 19.88 10.20
N LYS A 160 7.21 19.23 9.07
CA LYS A 160 6.21 18.42 8.36
C LYS A 160 6.85 17.10 7.87
N VAL A 161 6.47 16.02 8.51
CA VAL A 161 6.85 14.65 8.17
C VAL A 161 5.56 13.90 7.87
N VAL A 162 5.34 13.59 6.58
CA VAL A 162 4.14 12.94 6.09
C VAL A 162 4.43 11.46 5.86
N PHE A 163 3.61 10.59 6.43
CA PHE A 163 3.54 9.18 6.06
C PHE A 163 2.33 8.97 5.15
N CYS A 164 2.55 8.35 4.00
CA CYS A 164 1.52 7.94 3.06
C CYS A 164 1.59 6.42 2.84
N GLY A 165 0.47 5.72 2.98
CA GLY A 165 0.43 4.26 2.81
C GLY A 165 -0.84 3.76 2.15
N GLY A 166 -0.69 2.92 1.09
CA GLY A 166 -1.82 2.33 0.37
C GLY A 166 -1.90 0.82 0.55
N SER A 167 -3.12 0.27 0.60
CA SER A 167 -3.36 -1.17 0.70
C SER A 167 -2.63 -1.78 1.91
N GLU A 168 -1.69 -2.71 1.76
CA GLU A 168 -0.82 -3.19 2.87
C GLU A 168 -0.11 -2.03 3.58
N GLY A 169 0.32 -0.99 2.83
CA GLY A 169 0.93 0.21 3.40
C GLY A 169 0.00 0.98 4.35
N PHE A 170 -1.32 0.83 4.23
CA PHE A 170 -2.31 1.33 5.19
C PHE A 170 -2.10 0.69 6.56
N THR A 171 -2.02 -0.65 6.62
CA THR A 171 -1.79 -1.38 7.88
C THR A 171 -0.42 -1.06 8.48
N VAL A 172 0.62 -0.94 7.63
CA VAL A 172 1.96 -0.53 8.08
C VAL A 172 1.91 0.88 8.69
N GLY A 173 1.23 1.82 8.04
CA GLY A 173 1.08 3.20 8.52
C GLY A 173 0.29 3.29 9.82
N ALA A 174 -0.84 2.59 9.90
CA ALA A 174 -1.64 2.51 11.12
C ALA A 174 -0.80 2.02 12.31
N ASN A 175 0.00 0.95 12.12
CA ASN A 175 0.87 0.40 13.15
C ASN A 175 2.06 1.32 13.48
N LEU A 176 2.73 1.86 12.46
CA LEU A 176 3.93 2.70 12.62
C LEU A 176 3.63 3.98 13.41
N VAL A 177 2.59 4.72 12.98
CA VAL A 177 2.26 6.02 13.56
C VAL A 177 1.70 5.89 14.96
N SER A 178 0.90 4.86 15.20
CA SER A 178 0.30 4.65 16.52
C SER A 178 1.33 4.20 17.59
N ASN A 179 2.25 3.31 17.21
CA ASN A 179 3.06 2.57 18.19
C ASN A 179 4.55 2.90 18.18
N PHE A 180 5.12 3.41 17.06
CA PHE A 180 6.59 3.44 16.90
C PHE A 180 7.17 4.80 16.56
N ASN A 181 6.53 5.64 15.75
CA ASN A 181 7.16 6.88 15.26
C ASN A 181 6.34 8.13 15.58
N LYS A 182 6.84 8.91 16.53
CA LYS A 182 6.21 10.16 16.98
C LYS A 182 6.65 11.39 16.18
N SER A 183 7.61 11.24 15.26
CA SER A 183 8.06 12.32 14.38
C SER A 183 7.10 12.57 13.21
N ILE A 184 6.22 11.61 12.91
CA ILE A 184 5.23 11.73 11.84
C ILE A 184 4.16 12.73 12.29
N THR A 185 4.04 13.82 11.52
CA THR A 185 3.13 14.94 11.82
C THR A 185 1.79 14.83 11.10
N HIS A 186 1.75 14.17 9.94
CA HIS A 186 0.56 13.96 9.13
C HIS A 186 0.55 12.55 8.56
N THR A 187 -0.62 11.94 8.49
CA THR A 187 -0.77 10.58 7.99
C THR A 187 -1.84 10.53 6.92
N ILE A 188 -1.50 9.97 5.76
CA ILE A 188 -2.43 9.70 4.65
C ILE A 188 -2.47 8.19 4.45
N LEU A 189 -3.63 7.58 4.60
CA LEU A 189 -3.84 6.16 4.38
C LEU A 189 -4.94 5.97 3.32
N PHE A 190 -4.75 5.02 2.40
CA PHE A 190 -5.74 4.82 1.36
C PHE A 190 -5.90 3.35 0.98
N SER A 191 -7.08 3.01 0.45
CA SER A 191 -7.41 1.69 -0.08
C SER A 191 -7.05 0.56 0.89
N GLY A 192 -7.38 0.74 2.18
CA GLY A 192 -7.14 -0.23 3.25
C GLY A 192 -8.44 -0.60 3.97
N HIS A 193 -8.33 -1.22 5.12
CA HIS A 193 -9.47 -1.68 5.94
C HIS A 193 -9.30 -1.33 7.43
N ALA A 194 -10.42 -1.19 8.15
CA ALA A 194 -10.42 -0.94 9.60
C ALA A 194 -10.30 -2.23 10.42
N GLY A 195 -10.76 -3.36 9.90
CA GLY A 195 -10.77 -4.66 10.55
C GLY A 195 -9.44 -5.42 10.45
N ARG A 196 -9.53 -6.75 10.53
CA ARG A 196 -8.42 -7.70 10.35
C ARG A 196 -8.42 -8.30 8.94
N ARG A 197 -7.29 -8.77 8.47
CA ARG A 197 -7.17 -9.44 7.17
C ARG A 197 -8.12 -10.65 7.05
N PHE A 198 -8.30 -11.46 8.09
CA PHE A 198 -9.25 -12.58 8.07
C PHE A 198 -10.71 -12.14 8.04
N GLU A 199 -11.07 -11.03 8.68
CA GLU A 199 -12.42 -10.45 8.59
C GLU A 199 -12.76 -10.07 7.14
N TYR A 200 -11.78 -9.51 6.43
CA TYR A 200 -11.88 -9.20 5.01
C TYR A 200 -12.15 -10.47 4.16
N GLU A 201 -11.42 -11.58 4.37
CA GLU A 201 -11.64 -12.81 3.61
C GLU A 201 -13.04 -13.41 3.88
N ILE A 202 -13.54 -13.31 5.10
CA ILE A 202 -14.92 -13.73 5.44
C ILE A 202 -15.92 -12.87 4.68
N PHE A 203 -15.74 -11.55 4.69
CA PHE A 203 -16.63 -10.62 3.98
C PHE A 203 -16.65 -10.90 2.48
N ARG A 204 -15.51 -11.14 1.84
CA ARG A 204 -15.42 -11.50 0.42
C ARG A 204 -16.28 -12.70 0.07
N ASN A 205 -16.26 -13.75 0.89
CA ASN A 205 -17.08 -14.93 0.68
C ASN A 205 -18.57 -14.59 0.75
N ARG A 206 -19.00 -13.77 1.72
CA ARG A 206 -20.40 -13.34 1.82
C ARG A 206 -20.81 -12.43 0.65
N GLN A 207 -19.91 -11.55 0.21
CA GLN A 207 -20.18 -10.70 -0.95
C GLN A 207 -20.28 -11.53 -2.25
N ALA A 208 -19.47 -12.56 -2.42
CA ALA A 208 -19.53 -13.45 -3.58
C ALA A 208 -20.88 -14.18 -3.69
N VAL A 209 -21.54 -14.50 -2.55
CA VAL A 209 -22.91 -15.03 -2.54
C VAL A 209 -23.91 -13.96 -3.02
N ARG A 210 -23.82 -12.74 -2.49
CA ARG A 210 -24.71 -11.63 -2.90
C ARG A 210 -24.59 -11.31 -4.39
N ASP A 211 -23.39 -11.42 -4.92
CA ASP A 211 -23.09 -11.22 -6.34
C ASP A 211 -23.49 -12.44 -7.21
N GLY A 212 -24.01 -13.51 -6.63
CA GLY A 212 -24.38 -14.75 -7.35
C GLY A 212 -23.18 -15.52 -7.92
N LYS A 213 -21.95 -15.27 -7.42
CA LYS A 213 -20.70 -15.91 -7.89
C LYS A 213 -20.51 -17.33 -7.34
N ILE A 214 -20.95 -17.55 -6.09
CA ILE A 214 -20.89 -18.86 -5.40
C ILE A 214 -22.19 -19.08 -4.61
N SER A 215 -22.47 -20.34 -4.21
CA SER A 215 -23.59 -20.65 -3.32
C SER A 215 -23.32 -20.27 -1.87
N ALA A 216 -24.34 -20.20 -1.04
CA ALA A 216 -24.21 -19.94 0.40
C ALA A 216 -23.45 -21.09 1.10
N GLU A 217 -23.69 -22.33 0.66
CA GLU A 217 -23.01 -23.54 1.16
C GLU A 217 -21.50 -23.50 0.84
N GLU A 218 -21.17 -23.15 -0.40
CA GLU A 218 -19.74 -23.02 -0.79
C GLU A 218 -19.05 -21.91 -0.02
N ALA A 219 -19.70 -20.75 0.15
CA ALA A 219 -19.18 -19.67 0.96
C ALA A 219 -18.96 -20.09 2.41
N GLN A 220 -19.91 -20.83 3.03
CA GLN A 220 -19.75 -21.32 4.40
C GLN A 220 -18.57 -22.28 4.51
N LYS A 221 -18.45 -23.23 3.59
CA LYS A 221 -17.30 -24.15 3.55
C LYS A 221 -15.96 -23.41 3.46
N GLN A 222 -15.86 -22.38 2.61
CA GLN A 222 -14.63 -21.55 2.51
C GLN A 222 -14.37 -20.78 3.81
N ILE A 223 -15.39 -20.26 4.47
CA ILE A 223 -15.27 -19.57 5.76
C ILE A 223 -14.80 -20.55 6.86
N ASP A 224 -15.33 -21.76 6.90
CA ASP A 224 -14.92 -22.79 7.86
C ASP A 224 -13.43 -23.17 7.66
N GLN A 225 -12.98 -23.23 6.40
CA GLN A 225 -11.56 -23.41 6.07
C GLN A 225 -10.69 -22.22 6.53
N LEU A 226 -11.21 -20.99 6.45
CA LEU A 226 -10.52 -19.83 6.99
C LEU A 226 -10.36 -19.91 8.51
N TYR A 227 -11.37 -20.37 9.25
CA TYR A 227 -11.27 -20.58 10.70
C TYR A 227 -10.21 -21.61 11.06
N GLN A 228 -10.19 -22.75 10.36
CA GLN A 228 -9.16 -23.78 10.53
C GLN A 228 -7.76 -23.24 10.23
N GLY A 229 -7.62 -22.51 9.10
CA GLY A 229 -6.36 -21.85 8.73
C GLY A 229 -5.89 -20.84 9.78
N TRP A 230 -6.83 -20.06 10.33
CA TRP A 230 -6.51 -19.11 11.39
C TRP A 230 -6.08 -19.78 12.69
N GLU A 231 -6.72 -20.88 13.07
CA GLU A 231 -6.29 -21.67 14.23
C GLU A 231 -4.84 -22.15 14.07
N ASP A 232 -4.47 -22.65 12.90
CA ASP A 232 -3.10 -23.09 12.64
C ASP A 232 -2.11 -21.93 12.59
N VAL A 233 -2.48 -20.80 12.00
CA VAL A 233 -1.69 -19.56 12.03
C VAL A 233 -1.42 -19.11 13.48
N CYS A 234 -2.43 -19.16 14.33
CA CYS A 234 -2.29 -18.80 15.77
C CYS A 234 -1.40 -19.78 16.55
N LYS A 235 -1.38 -21.06 16.18
CA LYS A 235 -0.46 -22.04 16.78
C LYS A 235 1.01 -21.77 16.43
N TYR A 236 1.27 -21.21 15.23
CA TYR A 236 2.63 -20.97 14.72
C TYR A 236 2.80 -19.56 14.16
N PRO A 237 2.54 -18.51 14.95
CA PRO A 237 2.32 -17.14 14.46
C PRO A 237 3.54 -16.46 13.82
N LYS A 238 4.74 -17.01 14.05
CA LYS A 238 6.01 -16.51 13.47
C LYS A 238 6.62 -17.47 12.46
N SER A 239 5.89 -18.51 12.04
CA SER A 239 6.41 -19.45 11.08
C SER A 239 6.53 -18.84 9.69
N VAL A 240 7.71 -18.99 9.08
CA VAL A 240 8.02 -18.62 7.70
C VAL A 240 8.10 -19.86 6.78
N ASP A 241 7.98 -21.05 7.35
CA ASP A 241 8.02 -22.34 6.63
C ASP A 241 6.62 -22.90 6.39
N LYS A 242 5.65 -22.51 7.20
CA LYS A 242 4.23 -22.81 7.01
C LYS A 242 3.57 -21.67 6.22
N SER A 243 2.66 -22.02 5.30
CA SER A 243 1.97 -21.07 4.46
C SER A 243 0.50 -21.40 4.27
N PHE A 244 -0.29 -20.35 4.06
CA PHE A 244 -1.68 -20.39 3.64
C PHE A 244 -1.85 -19.33 2.54
N GLY A 245 -1.20 -19.57 1.39
CA GLY A 245 -0.93 -18.55 0.37
C GLY A 245 0.32 -17.72 0.73
N ASP A 246 0.23 -16.88 1.74
CA ASP A 246 1.38 -16.21 2.40
C ASP A 246 1.92 -17.08 3.55
N THR A 247 3.09 -16.72 4.09
CA THR A 247 3.62 -17.33 5.32
C THR A 247 2.67 -17.10 6.51
N TYR A 248 2.68 -17.99 7.49
CA TYR A 248 1.88 -17.79 8.71
C TYR A 248 2.28 -16.51 9.45
N TYR A 249 3.56 -16.14 9.40
CA TYR A 249 4.01 -14.88 9.99
C TYR A 249 3.38 -13.67 9.29
N ALA A 250 3.29 -13.67 7.96
CA ALA A 250 2.60 -12.62 7.22
C ALA A 250 1.11 -12.56 7.60
N TRP A 251 0.42 -13.70 7.56
CA TRP A 251 -0.99 -13.79 7.94
C TRP A 251 -1.24 -13.25 9.36
N HIS A 252 -0.47 -13.73 10.35
CA HIS A 252 -0.66 -13.35 11.74
C HIS A 252 -0.40 -11.85 11.94
N SER A 253 0.75 -11.36 11.47
CA SER A 253 1.15 -9.98 11.72
C SER A 253 0.27 -8.94 11.02
N PHE A 254 -0.13 -9.19 9.75
CA PHE A 254 -1.03 -8.30 9.02
C PHE A 254 -2.52 -8.46 9.38
N SER A 255 -2.88 -9.46 10.21
CA SER A 255 -4.25 -9.60 10.73
C SER A 255 -4.46 -8.81 12.04
N THR A 256 -3.72 -7.75 12.27
CA THR A 256 -4.00 -6.77 13.33
C THR A 256 -5.30 -6.01 13.02
N LYS A 257 -6.04 -5.64 14.06
CA LYS A 257 -7.23 -4.80 13.92
C LYS A 257 -6.79 -3.34 13.72
N ASN A 258 -6.94 -2.82 12.51
CA ASN A 258 -6.43 -1.50 12.17
C ASN A 258 -7.16 -0.38 12.92
N SER A 259 -8.46 -0.49 13.20
CA SER A 259 -9.20 0.55 13.96
C SER A 259 -8.59 0.80 15.33
N ASP A 260 -8.09 -0.26 16.03
CA ASP A 260 -7.45 -0.11 17.34
C ASP A 260 -6.16 0.74 17.26
N ASN A 261 -5.42 0.62 16.15
CA ASN A 261 -4.23 1.44 15.90
C ASN A 261 -4.61 2.86 15.45
N LEU A 262 -5.57 3.01 14.54
CA LEU A 262 -6.03 4.30 14.04
C LEU A 262 -6.55 5.20 15.15
N LEU A 263 -7.29 4.64 16.12
CA LEU A 263 -7.79 5.36 17.29
C LEU A 263 -6.69 5.87 18.23
N LYS A 264 -5.48 5.30 18.20
CA LYS A 264 -4.32 5.80 18.96
C LYS A 264 -3.60 6.97 18.28
N ILE A 265 -3.83 7.20 16.99
CA ILE A 265 -3.21 8.32 16.25
C ILE A 265 -3.83 9.62 16.71
N ASN A 266 -3.00 10.60 17.11
CA ASN A 266 -3.44 11.91 17.55
C ASN A 266 -3.05 13.04 16.58
N THR A 267 -2.15 12.78 15.64
CA THR A 267 -1.82 13.71 14.54
C THR A 267 -2.92 13.71 13.48
N PRO A 268 -3.00 14.75 12.62
CA PRO A 268 -3.92 14.78 11.49
C PRO A 268 -3.85 13.49 10.66
N LEU A 269 -5.00 12.87 10.43
CA LEU A 269 -5.18 11.60 9.75
C LEU A 269 -6.17 11.77 8.59
N TYR A 270 -5.70 11.55 7.37
CA TYR A 270 -6.53 11.48 6.17
C TYR A 270 -6.68 10.03 5.72
N ILE A 271 -7.90 9.57 5.53
CA ILE A 271 -8.19 8.24 4.98
C ILE A 271 -9.01 8.41 3.70
N ALA A 272 -8.55 7.79 2.60
CA ALA A 272 -9.23 7.78 1.31
C ALA A 272 -9.52 6.35 0.85
N TYR A 273 -10.67 6.15 0.22
CA TYR A 273 -11.02 4.88 -0.40
C TYR A 273 -12.02 5.07 -1.54
N GLY A 274 -12.04 4.12 -2.47
CA GLY A 274 -13.04 4.07 -3.53
C GLY A 274 -14.28 3.27 -3.08
N THR A 275 -15.48 3.73 -3.40
CA THR A 275 -16.74 3.01 -3.03
C THR A 275 -16.92 1.70 -3.80
N GLU A 276 -16.20 1.52 -4.91
CA GLU A 276 -16.18 0.29 -5.70
C GLU A 276 -15.01 -0.65 -5.32
N ASP A 277 -14.22 -0.26 -4.31
CA ASP A 277 -13.21 -1.13 -3.69
C ASP A 277 -13.90 -2.06 -2.67
N ASN A 278 -14.81 -2.89 -3.18
CA ASN A 278 -15.63 -3.80 -2.38
C ASN A 278 -14.80 -4.86 -1.66
N GLU A 279 -13.52 -4.94 -1.98
CA GLU A 279 -12.66 -6.00 -1.46
C GLU A 279 -12.00 -5.62 -0.14
N ILE A 280 -11.74 -4.32 0.13
CA ILE A 280 -10.83 -3.93 1.22
C ILE A 280 -11.43 -2.92 2.20
N THR A 281 -12.43 -2.13 1.83
CA THR A 281 -12.92 -0.98 2.62
C THR A 281 -13.75 -1.34 3.86
N ILE A 282 -13.68 -2.60 4.30
CA ILE A 282 -14.48 -3.09 5.42
C ILE A 282 -14.21 -2.27 6.68
N GLY A 283 -15.29 -1.76 7.24
CA GLY A 283 -15.28 -1.03 8.49
C GLY A 283 -14.81 0.42 8.38
N LEU A 284 -14.37 0.91 7.21
CA LEU A 284 -13.98 2.32 7.06
C LEU A 284 -15.18 3.26 7.23
N ASP A 285 -16.36 2.88 6.74
CA ASP A 285 -17.58 3.66 6.93
C ASP A 285 -18.04 3.75 8.40
N TYR A 286 -17.64 2.79 9.24
CA TYR A 286 -17.94 2.80 10.68
C TYR A 286 -16.89 3.54 11.52
N LEU A 287 -15.68 3.74 10.98
CA LEU A 287 -14.58 4.37 11.70
C LEU A 287 -14.91 5.77 12.25
N PRO A 288 -15.65 6.66 11.54
CA PRO A 288 -16.07 7.93 12.10
C PRO A 288 -16.89 7.80 13.38
N LEU A 289 -17.72 6.76 13.52
CA LEU A 289 -18.52 6.52 14.72
C LEU A 289 -17.60 6.26 15.92
N GLU A 290 -16.56 5.45 15.74
CA GLU A 290 -15.57 5.16 16.79
C GLU A 290 -14.77 6.42 17.17
N PHE A 291 -14.41 7.28 16.21
CA PHE A 291 -13.73 8.55 16.47
C PHE A 291 -14.63 9.54 17.23
N ILE A 292 -15.91 9.66 16.84
CA ILE A 292 -16.90 10.49 17.53
C ILE A 292 -17.10 10.02 18.95
N GLU A 293 -17.27 8.71 19.18
CA GLU A 293 -17.41 8.12 20.52
C GLU A 293 -16.23 8.44 21.44
N LYS A 294 -15.01 8.45 20.89
CA LYS A 294 -13.78 8.81 21.60
C LYS A 294 -13.51 10.31 21.68
N GLY A 295 -14.40 11.16 21.15
CA GLY A 295 -14.24 12.62 21.12
C GLY A 295 -13.08 13.09 20.22
N LYS A 296 -12.61 12.26 19.28
CA LYS A 296 -11.48 12.58 18.39
C LYS A 296 -11.96 13.38 17.19
N LYS A 297 -11.18 14.40 16.80
CA LYS A 297 -11.50 15.31 15.69
C LYS A 297 -10.43 15.34 14.60
N ASN A 298 -9.45 14.46 14.69
CA ASN A 298 -8.27 14.46 13.82
C ASN A 298 -8.41 13.57 12.57
N LEU A 299 -9.59 12.97 12.32
CA LEU A 299 -9.86 12.15 11.16
C LEU A 299 -10.55 12.98 10.05
N THR A 300 -9.95 12.94 8.85
CA THR A 300 -10.62 13.29 7.60
C THR A 300 -10.83 11.99 6.82
N LEU A 301 -12.08 11.55 6.66
CA LEU A 301 -12.43 10.38 5.86
C LEU A 301 -13.06 10.82 4.54
N LYS A 302 -12.54 10.31 3.42
CA LYS A 302 -13.01 10.66 2.08
C LYS A 302 -13.35 9.40 1.28
N ALA A 303 -14.62 9.21 0.99
CA ALA A 303 -15.11 8.22 0.04
C ALA A 303 -15.13 8.82 -1.38
N HIS A 304 -14.45 8.17 -2.31
CA HIS A 304 -14.46 8.51 -3.73
C HIS A 304 -15.51 7.66 -4.44
N ILE A 305 -16.62 8.29 -4.82
CA ILE A 305 -17.77 7.61 -5.40
C ILE A 305 -17.42 7.00 -6.75
N ASN A 306 -17.82 5.74 -6.98
CA ASN A 306 -17.55 4.95 -8.18
C ASN A 306 -16.07 4.71 -8.47
N HIS A 307 -15.18 4.87 -7.50
CA HIS A 307 -13.75 4.57 -7.66
C HIS A 307 -13.42 3.17 -7.13
N ASP A 308 -12.52 2.48 -7.84
CA ASP A 308 -11.97 1.19 -7.40
C ASP A 308 -10.74 1.36 -6.49
N HIS A 309 -10.09 0.23 -6.16
CA HIS A 309 -8.90 0.16 -5.30
C HIS A 309 -7.74 1.07 -5.72
N GLN A 310 -7.57 1.34 -7.00
CA GLN A 310 -6.51 2.17 -7.56
C GLN A 310 -6.99 3.56 -7.97
N PHE A 311 -8.17 3.96 -7.52
CA PHE A 311 -8.83 5.22 -7.89
C PHE A 311 -9.10 5.36 -9.39
N PHE A 312 -9.44 4.25 -10.07
CA PHE A 312 -10.11 4.36 -11.35
C PHE A 312 -11.60 4.63 -11.12
N GLU A 313 -12.11 5.70 -11.69
CA GLU A 313 -13.54 5.97 -11.77
C GLU A 313 -14.18 4.96 -12.73
N LEU A 314 -15.14 4.16 -12.22
CA LEU A 314 -15.85 3.15 -13.00
C LEU A 314 -17.11 3.76 -13.60
N LYS A 315 -17.20 3.81 -14.92
CA LYS A 315 -18.44 4.15 -15.63
C LYS A 315 -19.25 2.88 -15.82
N LYS A 316 -20.51 2.92 -15.41
CA LYS A 316 -21.43 1.78 -15.49
C LYS A 316 -22.59 2.12 -16.43
N ASP A 317 -23.07 1.13 -17.18
CA ASP A 317 -24.31 1.21 -17.94
C ASP A 317 -25.53 1.07 -17.01
N VAL A 318 -26.71 1.13 -17.62
CA VAL A 318 -28.01 1.02 -16.90
C VAL A 318 -28.21 -0.33 -16.20
N SER A 319 -27.46 -1.36 -16.60
CA SER A 319 -27.45 -2.69 -15.97
C SER A 319 -26.46 -2.80 -14.82
N GLY A 320 -25.67 -1.76 -14.55
CA GLY A 320 -24.60 -1.76 -13.55
C GLY A 320 -23.27 -2.38 -14.06
N LYS A 321 -23.17 -2.75 -15.35
CA LYS A 321 -21.96 -3.29 -15.94
C LYS A 321 -20.94 -2.17 -16.19
N VAL A 322 -19.68 -2.40 -15.78
CA VAL A 322 -18.59 -1.47 -16.06
C VAL A 322 -18.31 -1.43 -17.57
N ILE A 323 -18.40 -0.25 -18.16
CA ILE A 323 -18.20 0.02 -19.59
C ILE A 323 -16.93 0.83 -19.84
N ASP A 324 -16.41 1.55 -18.83
CA ASP A 324 -15.17 2.33 -18.94
C ASP A 324 -14.51 2.50 -17.56
N ARG A 325 -13.20 2.78 -17.56
CA ARG A 325 -12.38 3.00 -16.37
C ARG A 325 -11.44 4.18 -16.61
N ILE A 326 -11.60 5.25 -15.84
CA ILE A 326 -10.83 6.48 -15.98
C ILE A 326 -9.95 6.64 -14.73
N TYR A 327 -8.63 6.70 -14.92
CA TYR A 327 -7.70 6.93 -13.81
C TYR A 327 -7.86 8.33 -13.21
N ARG A 328 -8.04 8.39 -11.88
CA ARG A 328 -8.24 9.63 -11.10
C ARG A 328 -7.25 9.75 -9.93
N GLY A 329 -6.22 8.91 -9.90
CA GLY A 329 -5.26 8.91 -8.80
C GLY A 329 -4.52 10.23 -8.62
N ASP A 330 -4.29 11.00 -9.69
CA ASP A 330 -3.65 12.31 -9.61
C ASP A 330 -4.57 13.38 -9.02
N GLU A 331 -5.88 13.34 -9.32
CA GLU A 331 -6.88 14.21 -8.71
C GLU A 331 -7.04 13.91 -7.21
N VAL A 332 -7.09 12.62 -6.85
CA VAL A 332 -7.13 12.19 -5.45
C VAL A 332 -5.88 12.64 -4.70
N ALA A 333 -4.71 12.48 -5.31
CA ALA A 333 -3.45 12.96 -4.73
C ALA A 333 -3.41 14.48 -4.57
N LYS A 334 -4.02 15.23 -5.51
CA LYS A 334 -4.17 16.68 -5.36
C LYS A 334 -4.98 17.06 -4.13
N GLU A 335 -6.07 16.32 -3.82
CA GLU A 335 -6.85 16.53 -2.59
C GLU A 335 -5.97 16.32 -1.34
N TRP A 336 -5.11 15.28 -1.32
CA TRP A 336 -4.16 15.05 -0.22
C TRP A 336 -3.17 16.21 -0.05
N MET A 337 -2.60 16.70 -1.16
CA MET A 337 -1.65 17.80 -1.14
C MET A 337 -2.31 19.12 -0.71
N ASP A 338 -3.57 19.34 -1.09
CA ASP A 338 -4.32 20.51 -0.64
C ASP A 338 -4.69 20.42 0.85
N TRP A 339 -5.04 19.22 1.34
CA TRP A 339 -5.24 18.98 2.78
C TRP A 339 -3.96 19.21 3.60
N LEU A 340 -2.80 18.84 3.08
CA LEU A 340 -1.51 19.08 3.76
C LEU A 340 -1.15 20.56 3.88
N LYS A 341 -1.82 21.47 3.19
CA LYS A 341 -1.59 22.94 3.26
C LYS A 341 -2.42 23.61 4.36
N GLN A 342 -3.45 22.94 4.85
CA GLN A 342 -4.32 23.43 5.92
C GLN A 342 -3.62 23.37 7.28
#